data_259e26ac2cc6ae930188e1de31e4cd37
#
_entry.id   259e26ac2cc6ae930188e1de31e4cd37
#
_cell.length_a   1.000
_cell.length_b   1.000
_cell.length_c   1.000
_cell.angle_alpha   90.00
_cell.angle_beta   90.00
_cell.angle_gamma   90.00
#
_symmetry.space_group_name_H-M   'P 1'
#
loop_
_entity.id
_entity.type
_entity.pdbx_description
1 polymer ?
#
loop_
_entity_poly.entity_id
_entity_poly.type
_entity_poly.pdbx_seq_one_letter_code
_entity_poly.pdbx_strand_id
1 'polypeptide(L)'
;MNIFVFEIRNRNRMMDKILALSTQNQQKAWDIIKDTNVINIWKSIGATINLIGSLKLGLMMKHFDIDFHIYASPFSLTDSFTAMAQLAEHPSIKRIEYSNLLKEEDACLEWHAWYEDRDGKMWHIDMIHIVKDSRFDGYFEKVTDRIASVLTEEIKNTILRLKYETPDGQKIMGIEYYQAVIEGGVRTYQDFIQWRKENPVTGIVEWKP
;
A
#
# COMPACT_ATOMS: atom_id res chain seq x y z
N MET A 1 20.52 -37.41 10.16
CA MET A 1 19.46 -36.55 9.61
C MET A 1 20.07 -35.71 8.53
N ASN A 2 19.55 -35.77 7.28
CA ASN A 2 20.17 -35.11 6.13
C ASN A 2 20.03 -33.58 6.25
N ILE A 3 21.18 -32.86 6.23
CA ILE A 3 21.25 -31.38 6.36
C ILE A 3 20.29 -30.70 5.34
N PHE A 4 20.22 -31.24 4.14
CA PHE A 4 19.36 -30.73 3.07
C PHE A 4 17.85 -30.79 3.44
N VAL A 5 17.40 -31.87 4.07
CA VAL A 5 15.99 -32.01 4.53
C VAL A 5 15.69 -31.05 5.68
N PHE A 6 16.67 -30.79 6.55
CA PHE A 6 16.53 -29.84 7.64
C PHE A 6 16.40 -28.40 7.13
N GLU A 7 17.20 -27.99 6.15
CA GLU A 7 17.15 -26.66 5.54
C GLU A 7 15.83 -26.41 4.81
N ILE A 8 15.32 -27.39 4.04
CA ILE A 8 14.01 -27.28 3.37
C ILE A 8 12.89 -27.11 4.40
N ARG A 9 12.89 -27.88 5.48
CA ARG A 9 11.87 -27.75 6.55
C ARG A 9 11.90 -26.38 7.22
N ASN A 10 13.09 -25.85 7.48
CA ASN A 10 13.23 -24.52 8.08
C ASN A 10 12.75 -23.42 7.14
N ARG A 11 13.06 -23.51 5.85
CA ARG A 11 12.59 -22.57 4.82
C ARG A 11 11.08 -22.57 4.70
N ASN A 12 10.45 -23.75 4.65
CA ASN A 12 9.00 -23.88 4.60
C ASN A 12 8.33 -23.30 5.84
N ARG A 13 8.84 -23.60 7.04
CA ARG A 13 8.34 -23.06 8.30
C ARG A 13 8.45 -21.53 8.38
N MET A 14 9.52 -20.95 7.82
CA MET A 14 9.68 -19.50 7.75
C MET A 14 8.65 -18.91 6.79
N MET A 15 8.44 -19.52 5.62
CA MET A 15 7.44 -19.05 4.65
C MET A 15 6.02 -19.12 5.21
N ASP A 16 5.67 -20.18 5.94
CA ASP A 16 4.37 -20.30 6.61
C ASP A 16 4.13 -19.14 7.59
N LYS A 17 5.15 -18.74 8.35
CA LYS A 17 5.06 -17.58 9.26
C LYS A 17 4.85 -16.26 8.50
N ILE A 18 5.57 -16.07 7.41
CA ILE A 18 5.45 -14.87 6.55
C ILE A 18 4.04 -14.76 5.99
N LEU A 19 3.51 -15.85 5.44
CA LEU A 19 2.16 -15.90 4.89
C LEU A 19 1.09 -15.68 5.96
N ALA A 20 1.24 -16.28 7.13
CA ALA A 20 0.33 -16.09 8.25
C ALA A 20 0.31 -14.63 8.71
N LEU A 21 1.47 -13.99 8.85
CA LEU A 21 1.58 -12.57 9.22
C LEU A 21 0.95 -11.66 8.15
N SER A 22 1.23 -11.91 6.88
CA SER A 22 0.65 -11.16 5.77
C SER A 22 -0.89 -11.27 5.78
N THR A 23 -1.42 -12.48 5.92
CA THR A 23 -2.87 -12.74 5.98
C THR A 23 -3.51 -12.02 7.17
N GLN A 24 -2.90 -12.09 8.35
CA GLN A 24 -3.40 -11.41 9.54
C GLN A 24 -3.43 -9.88 9.36
N ASN A 25 -2.38 -9.29 8.80
CA ASN A 25 -2.33 -7.84 8.59
C ASN A 25 -3.33 -7.39 7.53
N GLN A 26 -3.52 -8.18 6.46
CA GLN A 26 -4.57 -7.90 5.47
C GLN A 26 -5.96 -7.93 6.10
N GLN A 27 -6.26 -8.94 6.93
CA GLN A 27 -7.55 -9.01 7.61
C GLN A 27 -7.77 -7.80 8.51
N LYS A 28 -6.77 -7.40 9.31
CA LYS A 28 -6.84 -6.18 10.13
C LYS A 28 -7.09 -4.92 9.30
N ALA A 29 -6.43 -4.78 8.16
CA ALA A 29 -6.65 -3.64 7.25
C ALA A 29 -8.10 -3.58 6.75
N TRP A 30 -8.67 -4.72 6.35
CA TRP A 30 -10.08 -4.81 5.95
C TRP A 30 -11.05 -4.50 7.10
N ASP A 31 -10.72 -4.92 8.32
CA ASP A 31 -11.50 -4.61 9.52
C ASP A 31 -11.48 -3.10 9.81
N ILE A 32 -10.33 -2.43 9.63
CA ILE A 32 -10.18 -0.97 9.78
C ILE A 32 -10.99 -0.22 8.72
N ILE A 33 -10.94 -0.65 7.46
CA ILE A 33 -11.75 -0.06 6.37
C ILE A 33 -13.23 -0.12 6.72
N LYS A 34 -13.68 -1.25 7.27
CA LYS A 34 -15.07 -1.46 7.70
C LYS A 34 -15.42 -0.62 8.91
N ASP A 35 -14.55 -0.60 9.93
CA ASP A 35 -14.75 0.11 11.19
C ASP A 35 -14.86 1.61 10.98
N THR A 36 -13.93 2.18 10.20
CA THR A 36 -13.89 3.61 9.86
C THR A 36 -14.98 4.04 8.89
N ASN A 37 -15.63 3.10 8.21
CA ASN A 37 -16.61 3.37 7.16
C ASN A 37 -16.10 4.29 6.03
N VAL A 38 -14.78 4.38 5.85
CA VAL A 38 -14.10 5.32 4.95
C VAL A 38 -14.64 5.27 3.51
N ILE A 39 -14.97 4.09 3.02
CA ILE A 39 -15.50 3.91 1.66
C ILE A 39 -16.88 4.60 1.51
N ASN A 40 -17.77 4.44 2.48
CA ASN A 40 -19.10 5.04 2.41
C ASN A 40 -19.05 6.55 2.70
N ILE A 41 -18.11 7.02 3.53
CA ILE A 41 -17.85 8.44 3.74
C ILE A 41 -17.56 9.13 2.41
N TRP A 42 -16.60 8.62 1.63
CA TRP A 42 -16.27 9.19 0.33
C TRP A 42 -17.41 9.04 -0.70
N LYS A 43 -18.11 7.91 -0.68
CA LYS A 43 -19.29 7.72 -1.55
C LYS A 43 -20.44 8.68 -1.21
N SER A 44 -20.60 9.08 0.05
CA SER A 44 -21.67 9.98 0.48
C SER A 44 -21.58 11.39 -0.14
N ILE A 45 -20.38 11.80 -0.54
CA ILE A 45 -20.12 13.05 -1.25
C ILE A 45 -20.09 12.88 -2.79
N GLY A 46 -20.52 11.72 -3.31
CA GLY A 46 -20.56 11.43 -4.74
C GLY A 46 -19.21 11.02 -5.33
N ALA A 47 -18.20 10.75 -4.52
CA ALA A 47 -16.88 10.31 -5.00
C ALA A 47 -16.83 8.80 -5.25
N THR A 48 -15.96 8.40 -6.19
CA THR A 48 -15.49 7.02 -6.37
C THR A 48 -14.22 6.85 -5.56
N ILE A 49 -14.12 5.77 -4.80
CA ILE A 49 -12.93 5.41 -4.02
C ILE A 49 -12.41 4.04 -4.45
N ASN A 50 -11.15 3.98 -4.81
CA ASN A 50 -10.45 2.78 -5.31
C ASN A 50 -9.34 2.38 -4.35
N LEU A 51 -9.38 1.15 -3.88
CA LEU A 51 -8.24 0.57 -3.16
C LEU A 51 -7.11 0.29 -4.14
N ILE A 52 -5.89 0.66 -3.76
CA ILE A 52 -4.65 0.40 -4.52
C ILE A 52 -3.58 -0.21 -3.59
N GLY A 53 -2.35 -0.29 -4.04
CA GLY A 53 -1.20 -0.61 -3.20
C GLY A 53 -1.15 -2.04 -2.67
N SER A 54 -0.43 -2.21 -1.57
CA SER A 54 -0.05 -3.54 -1.06
C SER A 54 -1.23 -4.35 -0.54
N LEU A 55 -2.28 -3.71 0.00
CA LEU A 55 -3.49 -4.40 0.44
C LEU A 55 -4.26 -4.98 -0.76
N LYS A 56 -4.46 -4.20 -1.81
CA LYS A 56 -5.11 -4.65 -3.07
C LYS A 56 -4.40 -5.85 -3.69
N LEU A 57 -3.05 -5.84 -3.66
CA LEU A 57 -2.22 -6.89 -4.24
C LEU A 57 -2.05 -8.12 -3.36
N GLY A 58 -2.51 -8.10 -2.11
CA GLY A 58 -2.26 -9.17 -1.15
C GLY A 58 -0.79 -9.26 -0.72
N LEU A 59 -0.06 -8.15 -0.73
CA LEU A 59 1.37 -8.03 -0.46
C LEU A 59 1.68 -7.22 0.80
N MET A 60 0.69 -7.04 1.68
CA MET A 60 0.87 -6.33 2.95
C MET A 60 1.76 -7.13 3.89
N MET A 61 2.69 -6.45 4.57
CA MET A 61 3.61 -7.09 5.51
C MET A 61 3.78 -6.25 6.79
N LYS A 62 4.90 -5.55 6.98
CA LYS A 62 5.20 -4.80 8.21
C LYS A 62 4.85 -3.31 8.14
N HIS A 63 4.57 -2.80 6.95
CA HIS A 63 4.02 -1.47 6.76
C HIS A 63 2.50 -1.56 6.80
N PHE A 64 1.88 -0.70 7.63
CA PHE A 64 0.46 -0.74 7.95
C PHE A 64 -0.25 0.40 7.24
N ASP A 65 -0.04 0.49 5.91
CA ASP A 65 -0.57 1.52 5.04
C ASP A 65 -1.75 0.95 4.24
N ILE A 66 -2.86 1.69 4.21
CA ILE A 66 -4.07 1.39 3.44
C ILE A 66 -4.22 2.52 2.43
N ASP A 67 -4.05 2.23 1.15
CA ASP A 67 -3.91 3.22 0.09
C ASP A 67 -5.19 3.31 -0.74
N PHE A 68 -5.75 4.52 -0.87
CA PHE A 68 -6.91 4.80 -1.70
C PHE A 68 -6.66 5.94 -2.66
N HIS A 69 -7.19 5.80 -3.87
CA HIS A 69 -7.40 6.90 -4.80
C HIS A 69 -8.86 7.26 -4.90
N ILE A 70 -9.13 8.55 -4.88
CA ILE A 70 -10.47 9.12 -4.86
C ILE A 70 -10.66 10.02 -6.06
N TYR A 71 -11.85 9.92 -6.67
CA TYR A 71 -12.24 10.70 -7.82
C TYR A 71 -13.65 11.25 -7.64
N ALA A 72 -13.83 12.54 -7.84
CA ALA A 72 -15.15 13.19 -7.86
C ALA A 72 -15.35 14.01 -9.14
N SER A 73 -16.60 14.13 -9.58
CA SER A 73 -16.96 15.01 -10.69
C SER A 73 -18.31 15.66 -10.41
N PRO A 74 -18.36 17.01 -10.23
CA PRO A 74 -17.22 17.92 -10.26
C PRO A 74 -16.26 17.69 -9.08
N PHE A 75 -15.00 18.09 -9.22
CA PHE A 75 -14.03 18.12 -8.11
C PHE A 75 -14.43 19.23 -7.14
N SER A 76 -14.48 18.90 -5.84
CA SER A 76 -14.86 19.86 -4.79
C SER A 76 -13.92 19.75 -3.59
N LEU A 77 -13.23 20.84 -3.30
CA LEU A 77 -12.40 20.96 -2.10
C LEU A 77 -13.25 20.86 -0.82
N THR A 78 -14.39 21.53 -0.81
CA THR A 78 -15.32 21.54 0.34
C THR A 78 -15.83 20.15 0.66
N ASP A 79 -16.23 19.38 -0.37
CA ASP A 79 -16.74 18.02 -0.16
C ASP A 79 -15.61 17.09 0.34
N SER A 80 -14.39 17.29 -0.14
CA SER A 80 -13.22 16.56 0.35
C SER A 80 -12.98 16.81 1.85
N PHE A 81 -13.05 18.06 2.30
CA PHE A 81 -12.98 18.38 3.73
C PHE A 81 -14.17 17.84 4.52
N THR A 82 -15.37 17.83 3.92
CA THR A 82 -16.56 17.25 4.56
C THR A 82 -16.38 15.75 4.82
N ALA A 83 -15.83 15.01 3.87
CA ALA A 83 -15.50 13.59 4.05
C ALA A 83 -14.48 13.39 5.19
N MET A 84 -13.45 14.23 5.25
CA MET A 84 -12.44 14.13 6.30
C MET A 84 -12.98 14.53 7.67
N ALA A 85 -13.87 15.49 7.76
CA ALA A 85 -14.56 15.85 9.00
C ALA A 85 -15.36 14.66 9.56
N GLN A 86 -16.10 13.95 8.70
CA GLN A 86 -16.81 12.73 9.09
C GLN A 86 -15.85 11.61 9.56
N LEU A 87 -14.74 11.41 8.85
CA LEU A 87 -13.74 10.41 9.25
C LEU A 87 -13.11 10.77 10.61
N ALA A 88 -12.87 12.05 10.87
CA ALA A 88 -12.27 12.55 12.11
C ALA A 88 -13.17 12.33 13.35
N GLU A 89 -14.49 12.15 13.17
CA GLU A 89 -15.40 11.81 14.27
C GLU A 89 -15.17 10.40 14.83
N HIS A 90 -14.48 9.53 14.06
CA HIS A 90 -14.19 8.17 14.52
C HIS A 90 -13.17 8.18 15.67
N PRO A 91 -13.45 7.57 16.84
CA PRO A 91 -12.62 7.70 18.04
C PRO A 91 -11.21 7.10 17.90
N SER A 92 -11.01 6.17 16.97
CA SER A 92 -9.69 5.59 16.69
C SER A 92 -8.86 6.43 15.71
N ILE A 93 -9.42 7.42 15.03
CA ILE A 93 -8.67 8.37 14.23
C ILE A 93 -8.01 9.39 15.15
N LYS A 94 -6.68 9.38 15.18
CA LYS A 94 -5.88 10.20 16.12
C LYS A 94 -5.29 11.43 15.46
N ARG A 95 -5.17 11.41 14.13
CA ARG A 95 -4.53 12.49 13.38
C ARG A 95 -5.03 12.45 11.94
N ILE A 96 -5.21 13.62 11.34
CA ILE A 96 -5.40 13.78 9.90
C ILE A 96 -4.46 14.88 9.44
N GLU A 97 -3.75 14.64 8.36
CA GLU A 97 -2.93 15.62 7.64
C GLU A 97 -3.50 15.89 6.25
N TYR A 98 -3.24 17.10 5.78
CA TYR A 98 -3.71 17.59 4.49
C TYR A 98 -2.57 18.25 3.73
N SER A 99 -2.44 17.92 2.45
CA SER A 99 -1.60 18.63 1.50
C SER A 99 -2.39 19.02 0.26
N ASN A 100 -2.22 20.25 -0.19
CA ASN A 100 -2.85 20.74 -1.42
C ASN A 100 -1.82 20.79 -2.54
N LEU A 101 -1.90 19.83 -3.44
CA LEU A 101 -1.03 19.69 -4.61
C LEU A 101 -1.78 19.97 -5.93
N LEU A 102 -2.90 20.71 -5.87
CA LEU A 102 -3.71 21.01 -7.06
C LEU A 102 -2.98 21.81 -8.13
N LYS A 103 -1.92 22.53 -7.77
CA LYS A 103 -1.07 23.31 -8.68
C LYS A 103 0.22 22.60 -9.06
N GLU A 104 0.49 21.46 -8.45
CA GLU A 104 1.63 20.63 -8.75
C GLU A 104 1.30 19.62 -9.85
N GLU A 105 2.28 18.88 -10.31
CA GLU A 105 2.13 17.87 -11.35
C GLU A 105 1.12 16.78 -10.96
N ASP A 106 1.01 16.49 -9.67
CA ASP A 106 0.12 15.46 -9.11
C ASP A 106 -1.37 15.83 -9.22
N ALA A 107 -1.68 17.13 -9.25
CA ALA A 107 -3.02 17.67 -9.36
C ALA A 107 -4.02 16.97 -8.42
N CYS A 108 -3.70 16.91 -7.13
CA CYS A 108 -4.48 16.18 -6.13
C CYS A 108 -4.56 16.91 -4.79
N LEU A 109 -5.40 16.38 -3.91
CA LEU A 109 -5.34 16.63 -2.48
C LEU A 109 -4.88 15.35 -1.79
N GLU A 110 -3.85 15.43 -0.97
CA GLU A 110 -3.43 14.31 -0.15
C GLU A 110 -4.04 14.41 1.24
N TRP A 111 -4.60 13.31 1.69
CA TRP A 111 -5.12 13.13 3.02
C TRP A 111 -4.46 11.91 3.65
N HIS A 112 -3.85 12.09 4.80
CA HIS A 112 -3.24 11.05 5.58
C HIS A 112 -3.95 10.97 6.93
N ALA A 113 -4.54 9.82 7.25
CA ALA A 113 -5.20 9.59 8.52
C ALA A 113 -4.49 8.48 9.31
N TRP A 114 -4.36 8.66 10.62
CA TRP A 114 -3.77 7.67 11.52
C TRP A 114 -4.85 7.07 12.39
N TYR A 115 -5.02 5.77 12.25
CA TYR A 115 -5.96 4.95 13.02
C TYR A 115 -5.20 4.12 14.05
N GLU A 116 -5.57 4.22 15.32
CA GLU A 116 -5.04 3.39 16.41
C GLU A 116 -5.94 2.16 16.62
N ASP A 117 -5.39 0.95 16.39
CA ASP A 117 -6.12 -0.28 16.61
C ASP A 117 -6.22 -0.65 18.10
N ARG A 118 -6.97 -1.70 18.42
CA ARG A 118 -7.20 -2.15 19.81
C ARG A 118 -5.94 -2.64 20.52
N ASP A 119 -4.90 -2.95 19.76
CA ASP A 119 -3.59 -3.35 20.28
C ASP A 119 -2.65 -2.15 20.48
N GLY A 120 -3.14 -0.91 20.25
CA GLY A 120 -2.37 0.34 20.33
C GLY A 120 -1.45 0.54 19.10
N LYS A 121 -1.66 -0.21 18.03
CA LYS A 121 -0.87 -0.09 16.82
C LYS A 121 -1.43 0.97 15.90
N MET A 122 -0.54 1.81 15.39
CA MET A 122 -0.90 2.87 14.47
C MET A 122 -0.91 2.35 13.03
N TRP A 123 -2.03 2.55 12.35
CA TRP A 123 -2.25 2.30 10.93
C TRP A 123 -2.35 3.62 10.19
N HIS A 124 -1.90 3.64 8.96
CA HIS A 124 -1.94 4.81 8.10
C HIS A 124 -2.96 4.57 6.98
N ILE A 125 -3.85 5.53 6.76
CA ILE A 125 -4.84 5.50 5.68
C ILE A 125 -4.52 6.66 4.75
N ASP A 126 -3.98 6.33 3.59
CA ASP A 126 -3.67 7.27 2.53
C ASP A 126 -4.84 7.41 1.57
N MET A 127 -5.30 8.64 1.38
CA MET A 127 -6.44 8.95 0.54
C MET A 127 -6.07 10.11 -0.38
N ILE A 128 -5.72 9.78 -1.63
CA ILE A 128 -5.32 10.76 -2.64
C ILE A 128 -6.51 11.10 -3.50
N HIS A 129 -7.05 12.33 -3.34
CA HIS A 129 -8.17 12.83 -4.13
C HIS A 129 -7.66 13.51 -5.40
N ILE A 130 -7.66 12.76 -6.49
CA ILE A 130 -7.05 13.13 -7.77
C ILE A 130 -8.06 13.88 -8.64
N VAL A 131 -7.62 14.94 -9.28
CA VAL A 131 -8.41 15.65 -10.28
C VAL A 131 -8.57 14.77 -11.52
N LYS A 132 -9.82 14.58 -11.98
CA LYS A 132 -10.09 13.85 -13.22
C LYS A 132 -9.42 14.52 -14.41
N ASP A 133 -9.04 13.70 -15.40
CA ASP A 133 -8.34 14.11 -16.61
C ASP A 133 -6.94 14.72 -16.36
N SER A 134 -6.41 14.63 -15.12
CA SER A 134 -5.03 14.98 -14.80
C SER A 134 -4.05 13.86 -15.23
N ARG A 135 -2.75 14.14 -15.16
CA ARG A 135 -1.69 13.18 -15.56
C ARG A 135 -1.84 11.80 -14.89
N PHE A 136 -2.22 11.77 -13.62
CA PHE A 136 -2.29 10.53 -12.84
C PHE A 136 -3.70 9.96 -12.68
N ASP A 137 -4.69 10.48 -13.43
CA ASP A 137 -6.04 9.93 -13.43
C ASP A 137 -6.04 8.45 -13.88
N GLY A 138 -6.38 7.55 -12.96
CA GLY A 138 -6.40 6.11 -13.17
C GLY A 138 -5.04 5.46 -13.47
N TYR A 139 -3.93 6.21 -13.30
CA TYR A 139 -2.59 5.70 -13.60
C TYR A 139 -2.18 4.56 -12.65
N PHE A 140 -2.28 4.80 -11.35
CA PHE A 140 -1.82 3.83 -10.34
C PHE A 140 -2.75 2.64 -10.18
N GLU A 141 -4.04 2.79 -10.49
CA GLU A 141 -4.97 1.66 -10.64
C GLU A 141 -4.49 0.72 -11.76
N LYS A 142 -4.14 1.28 -12.93
CA LYS A 142 -3.61 0.49 -14.06
C LYS A 142 -2.27 -0.17 -13.71
N VAL A 143 -1.40 0.51 -12.96
CA VAL A 143 -0.14 -0.08 -12.46
C VAL A 143 -0.46 -1.24 -11.53
N THR A 144 -1.36 -1.06 -10.57
CA THR A 144 -1.77 -2.10 -9.62
C THR A 144 -2.35 -3.31 -10.34
N ASP A 145 -3.24 -3.10 -11.31
CA ASP A 145 -3.87 -4.18 -12.09
C ASP A 145 -2.85 -4.93 -12.96
N ARG A 146 -1.86 -4.23 -13.53
CA ARG A 146 -0.78 -4.89 -14.27
C ARG A 146 0.12 -5.71 -13.37
N ILE A 147 0.51 -5.20 -12.21
CA ILE A 147 1.25 -5.96 -11.21
C ILE A 147 0.45 -7.22 -10.84
N ALA A 148 -0.83 -7.08 -10.53
CA ALA A 148 -1.70 -8.23 -10.20
C ALA A 148 -1.71 -9.29 -11.30
N SER A 149 -1.70 -8.89 -12.58
CA SER A 149 -1.74 -9.81 -13.73
C SER A 149 -0.47 -10.67 -13.91
N VAL A 150 0.67 -10.23 -13.37
CA VAL A 150 1.95 -10.94 -13.45
C VAL A 150 2.37 -11.60 -12.13
N LEU A 151 1.58 -11.42 -11.05
CA LEU A 151 1.86 -12.00 -9.74
C LEU A 151 1.60 -13.52 -9.76
N THR A 152 2.67 -14.30 -9.92
CA THR A 152 2.66 -15.73 -9.59
C THR A 152 2.85 -15.93 -8.09
N GLU A 153 2.54 -17.12 -7.58
CA GLU A 153 2.82 -17.48 -6.18
C GLU A 153 4.30 -17.34 -5.83
N GLU A 154 5.20 -17.67 -6.75
CA GLU A 154 6.65 -17.50 -6.56
C GLU A 154 7.03 -16.02 -6.38
N ILE A 155 6.53 -15.14 -7.25
CA ILE A 155 6.77 -13.69 -7.20
C ILE A 155 6.21 -13.12 -5.90
N LYS A 156 4.96 -13.46 -5.57
CA LYS A 156 4.30 -13.04 -4.33
C LYS A 156 5.09 -13.44 -3.09
N ASN A 157 5.48 -14.71 -3.00
CA ASN A 157 6.24 -15.24 -1.88
C ASN A 157 7.62 -14.58 -1.75
N THR A 158 8.26 -14.28 -2.88
CA THR A 158 9.54 -13.56 -2.90
C THR A 158 9.37 -12.14 -2.37
N ILE A 159 8.38 -11.38 -2.85
CA ILE A 159 8.10 -10.01 -2.40
C ILE A 159 7.79 -10.00 -0.89
N LEU A 160 6.91 -10.89 -0.42
CA LEU A 160 6.56 -10.98 1.00
C LEU A 160 7.78 -11.29 1.87
N ARG A 161 8.65 -12.19 1.42
CA ARG A 161 9.88 -12.51 2.11
C ARG A 161 10.84 -11.33 2.17
N LEU A 162 11.08 -10.62 1.07
CA LEU A 162 11.93 -9.42 1.05
C LEU A 162 11.40 -8.34 1.99
N LYS A 163 10.09 -8.09 1.98
CA LYS A 163 9.45 -7.16 2.92
C LYS A 163 9.59 -7.61 4.38
N TYR A 164 9.52 -8.92 4.64
CA TYR A 164 9.73 -9.47 5.98
C TYR A 164 11.17 -9.32 6.46
N GLU A 165 12.15 -9.59 5.59
CA GLU A 165 13.59 -9.51 5.86
C GLU A 165 14.08 -8.05 5.99
N THR A 166 13.35 -7.08 5.43
CA THR A 166 13.66 -5.65 5.60
C THR A 166 13.62 -5.27 7.08
N PRO A 167 14.69 -4.66 7.63
CA PRO A 167 14.72 -4.21 9.02
C PRO A 167 13.59 -3.25 9.35
N ASP A 168 13.07 -3.34 10.58
CA ASP A 168 12.06 -2.41 11.07
C ASP A 168 12.62 -0.98 11.07
N GLY A 169 11.79 -0.01 10.68
CA GLY A 169 12.18 1.39 10.57
C GLY A 169 12.80 1.80 9.23
N GLN A 170 13.15 0.85 8.35
CA GLN A 170 13.48 1.19 6.96
C GLN A 170 12.21 1.44 6.15
N LYS A 171 12.03 2.67 5.69
CA LYS A 171 10.94 3.02 4.76
C LYS A 171 11.40 2.71 3.33
N ILE A 172 10.81 1.68 2.74
CA ILE A 172 11.02 1.27 1.34
C ILE A 172 9.64 1.21 0.69
N MET A 173 9.47 1.89 -0.44
CA MET A 173 8.21 1.91 -1.15
C MET A 173 7.87 0.52 -1.71
N GLY A 174 6.59 0.15 -1.68
CA GLY A 174 6.12 -1.14 -2.20
C GLY A 174 6.57 -1.39 -3.63
N ILE A 175 6.54 -0.34 -4.46
CA ILE A 175 6.90 -0.40 -5.89
C ILE A 175 8.37 -0.83 -6.11
N GLU A 176 9.30 -0.47 -5.22
CA GLU A 176 10.71 -0.89 -5.32
C GLU A 176 10.84 -2.43 -5.23
N TYR A 177 10.10 -3.07 -4.32
CA TYR A 177 10.09 -4.53 -4.22
C TYR A 177 9.49 -5.16 -5.47
N TYR A 178 8.41 -4.57 -6.00
CA TYR A 178 7.70 -5.12 -7.16
C TYR A 178 8.59 -5.06 -8.39
N GLN A 179 9.19 -3.91 -8.68
CA GLN A 179 10.10 -3.74 -9.80
C GLN A 179 11.34 -4.63 -9.68
N ALA A 180 11.97 -4.66 -8.51
CA ALA A 180 13.15 -5.51 -8.29
C ALA A 180 12.86 -6.98 -8.55
N VAL A 181 11.71 -7.52 -8.09
CA VAL A 181 11.39 -8.95 -8.24
C VAL A 181 10.85 -9.29 -9.63
N ILE A 182 9.97 -8.44 -10.18
CA ILE A 182 9.28 -8.71 -11.45
C ILE A 182 10.21 -8.44 -12.65
N GLU A 183 10.85 -7.29 -12.68
CA GLU A 183 11.72 -6.85 -13.78
C GLU A 183 13.18 -7.23 -13.53
N GLY A 184 13.69 -6.92 -12.33
CA GLY A 184 15.09 -7.17 -11.97
C GLY A 184 15.41 -8.63 -11.64
N GLY A 185 14.40 -9.53 -11.56
CA GLY A 185 14.63 -10.94 -11.27
C GLY A 185 15.23 -11.21 -9.87
N VAL A 186 15.17 -10.23 -8.97
CA VAL A 186 15.71 -10.32 -7.61
C VAL A 186 15.02 -11.43 -6.82
N ARG A 187 15.83 -12.25 -6.10
CA ARG A 187 15.31 -13.38 -5.31
C ARG A 187 15.83 -13.42 -3.88
N THR A 188 16.84 -12.65 -3.51
CA THR A 188 17.37 -12.59 -2.15
C THR A 188 17.40 -11.17 -1.62
N TYR A 189 17.43 -11.01 -0.29
CA TYR A 189 17.51 -9.69 0.33
C TYR A 189 18.82 -8.97 0.00
N GLN A 190 19.93 -9.71 -0.13
CA GLN A 190 21.22 -9.14 -0.53
C GLN A 190 21.16 -8.56 -1.95
N ASP A 191 20.59 -9.31 -2.90
CA ASP A 191 20.42 -8.85 -4.29
C ASP A 191 19.47 -7.65 -4.33
N PHE A 192 18.43 -7.62 -3.47
CA PHE A 192 17.51 -6.50 -3.38
C PHE A 192 18.23 -5.21 -2.92
N ILE A 193 19.06 -5.30 -1.91
CA ILE A 193 19.84 -4.14 -1.44
C ILE A 193 20.82 -3.66 -2.51
N GLN A 194 21.43 -4.57 -3.26
CA GLN A 194 22.31 -4.21 -4.37
C GLN A 194 21.52 -3.56 -5.52
N TRP A 195 20.39 -4.18 -5.90
CA TRP A 195 19.51 -3.63 -6.93
C TRP A 195 19.04 -2.20 -6.61
N ARG A 196 18.66 -1.92 -5.36
CA ARG A 196 18.26 -0.57 -4.92
C ARG A 196 19.37 0.47 -5.03
N LYS A 197 20.63 0.10 -4.81
CA LYS A 197 21.76 1.02 -5.00
C LYS A 197 21.96 1.40 -6.47
N GLU A 198 21.69 0.46 -7.37
CA GLU A 198 21.82 0.63 -8.81
C GLU A 198 20.59 1.32 -9.42
N ASN A 199 19.45 1.25 -8.76
CA ASN A 199 18.17 1.82 -9.19
C ASN A 199 17.60 2.76 -8.10
N PRO A 200 18.26 3.88 -7.80
CA PRO A 200 17.78 4.82 -6.79
C PRO A 200 16.46 5.46 -7.23
N VAL A 201 15.48 5.46 -6.34
CA VAL A 201 14.18 6.06 -6.59
C VAL A 201 14.18 7.51 -6.11
N THR A 202 13.73 8.43 -6.97
CA THR A 202 13.50 9.84 -6.65
C THR A 202 12.11 10.24 -7.16
N GLY A 203 11.23 10.67 -6.24
CA GLY A 203 9.88 11.10 -6.60
C GLY A 203 8.93 9.94 -6.98
N ILE A 204 7.98 10.23 -7.85
CA ILE A 204 6.97 9.27 -8.32
C ILE A 204 7.62 8.26 -9.26
N VAL A 205 7.41 6.97 -8.97
CA VAL A 205 7.91 5.88 -9.83
C VAL A 205 6.91 5.60 -10.93
N GLU A 206 7.22 6.00 -12.14
CA GLU A 206 6.43 5.71 -13.33
C GLU A 206 6.88 4.39 -13.99
N TRP A 207 6.67 3.29 -13.28
CA TRP A 207 6.97 1.95 -13.78
C TRP A 207 5.68 1.12 -13.97
N LYS A 208 5.67 0.33 -15.04
CA LYS A 208 4.59 -0.62 -15.37
C LYS A 208 5.21 -1.92 -15.84
N PRO A 209 4.89 -3.08 -15.23
CA PRO A 209 5.32 -4.38 -15.72
C PRO A 209 4.69 -4.76 -17.06
#